data_5c5bbae1a6e36d26050585172e36bd1f
#
_entry.id   5c5bbae1a6e36d26050585172e36bd1f
#
_cell.length_a   1.000
_cell.length_b   1.000
_cell.length_c   1.000
_cell.angle_alpha   90.00
_cell.angle_beta   90.00
_cell.angle_gamma   90.00
#
_symmetry.space_group_name_H-M   'P 1'
#
loop_
_entity.id
_entity.type
_entity.pdbx_description
1 polymer ?
#
loop_
_entity_poly.entity_id
_entity_poly.type
_entity_poly.pdbx_seq_one_letter_code
_entity_poly.pdbx_strand_id
1 'polypeptide(L)'
;TNNPYRKKREERKRRKTGLKGFNDYQKDQARLSLQSWADVANITFKEVDAGRGEIYTNITFGYINDKYTQAYAWLPHTKDYSGDVVTDSRGFDVSGQSWYSSEPGALNVTPVTGNYGRLTFTHEIGHTLGLNHPGNYNAGEGRPSYKDADYAEDTRQYSVMSYWSEKITGADHKGYYASAPLLDDITAIQKLYGANYNIRTDDTVY
;
A
#
# COMPACT_ATOMS: atom_id res chain seq x y z
N THR A 1 9.89 37.36 1.40
CA THR A 1 8.58 36.85 0.97
C THR A 1 8.39 35.47 1.55
N ASN A 2 7.66 35.42 2.69
CA ASN A 2 7.32 34.16 3.38
C ASN A 2 6.15 33.47 2.64
N ASN A 3 6.45 32.69 1.62
CA ASN A 3 5.42 31.86 0.97
C ASN A 3 5.23 30.58 1.79
N PRO A 4 4.07 30.35 2.44
CA PRO A 4 3.80 29.19 3.28
C PRO A 4 3.87 27.86 2.50
N TYR A 5 3.61 27.88 1.19
CA TYR A 5 3.74 26.71 0.32
C TYR A 5 5.20 26.32 0.07
N ARG A 6 6.10 27.31 0.00
CA ARG A 6 7.54 27.06 -0.14
C ARG A 6 8.12 26.44 1.14
N LYS A 7 7.68 26.91 2.31
CA LYS A 7 8.08 26.37 3.62
C LYS A 7 7.60 24.91 3.79
N LYS A 8 6.34 24.64 3.43
CA LYS A 8 5.76 23.28 3.44
C LYS A 8 6.48 22.34 2.47
N ARG A 9 6.89 22.80 1.30
CA ARG A 9 7.64 22.03 0.30
C ARG A 9 9.08 21.74 0.76
N GLU A 10 9.72 22.68 1.43
CA GLU A 10 11.07 22.50 1.99
C GLU A 10 11.07 21.57 3.22
N GLU A 11 10.03 21.67 4.06
CA GLU A 11 9.81 20.74 5.16
C GLU A 11 9.55 19.32 4.66
N ARG A 12 8.75 19.15 3.59
CA ARG A 12 8.58 17.86 2.92
C ARG A 12 9.88 17.30 2.34
N LYS A 13 10.75 18.12 1.78
CA LYS A 13 12.08 17.71 1.30
C LYS A 13 13.00 17.26 2.44
N ARG A 14 12.96 17.93 3.59
CA ARG A 14 13.74 17.56 4.78
C ARG A 14 13.25 16.26 5.43
N ARG A 15 11.98 15.89 5.26
CA ARG A 15 11.35 14.69 5.84
C ARG A 15 11.79 13.37 5.16
N LYS A 16 12.31 13.41 3.95
CA LYS A 16 12.77 12.23 3.20
C LYS A 16 14.25 11.88 3.47
N THR A 17 14.76 12.19 4.64
CA THR A 17 16.09 11.75 5.06
C THR A 17 16.00 10.35 5.65
N GLY A 18 16.87 9.44 5.24
CA GLY A 18 16.93 8.09 5.80
C GLY A 18 16.22 7.02 4.96
N LEU A 19 16.19 7.18 3.64
CA LEU A 19 15.70 6.14 2.73
C LEU A 19 16.50 4.85 2.93
N LYS A 20 15.82 3.75 3.24
CA LYS A 20 16.41 2.42 3.42
C LYS A 20 15.63 1.37 2.66
N GLY A 21 16.34 0.39 2.13
CA GLY A 21 15.72 -0.82 1.62
C GLY A 21 15.19 -1.72 2.74
N PHE A 22 14.33 -2.64 2.40
CA PHE A 22 13.84 -3.68 3.30
C PHE A 22 14.97 -4.64 3.69
N ASN A 23 15.01 -5.09 4.94
CA ASN A 23 15.81 -6.25 5.33
C ASN A 23 15.13 -7.55 4.84
N ASP A 24 15.82 -8.68 4.99
CA ASP A 24 15.33 -9.95 4.44
C ASP A 24 13.99 -10.38 5.04
N TYR A 25 13.80 -10.20 6.34
CA TYR A 25 12.51 -10.47 6.98
C TYR A 25 11.36 -9.63 6.39
N GLN A 26 11.60 -8.35 6.15
CA GLN A 26 10.61 -7.45 5.59
C GLN A 26 10.34 -7.77 4.11
N LYS A 27 11.36 -8.18 3.36
CA LYS A 27 11.20 -8.70 2.00
C LYS A 27 10.32 -9.96 1.98
N ASP A 28 10.51 -10.87 2.93
CA ASP A 28 9.66 -12.06 3.04
C ASP A 28 8.21 -11.70 3.32
N GLN A 29 7.95 -10.74 4.19
CA GLN A 29 6.59 -10.26 4.45
C GLN A 29 5.97 -9.55 3.24
N ALA A 30 6.77 -8.81 2.47
CA ALA A 30 6.31 -8.21 1.21
C ALA A 30 5.98 -9.28 0.17
N ARG A 31 6.83 -10.32 0.01
CA ARG A 31 6.56 -11.48 -0.86
C ARG A 31 5.25 -12.17 -0.51
N LEU A 32 5.00 -12.41 0.78
CA LEU A 32 3.75 -13.00 1.25
C LEU A 32 2.54 -12.10 0.97
N SER A 33 2.68 -10.77 1.07
CA SER A 33 1.61 -9.84 0.70
C SER A 33 1.36 -9.82 -0.81
N LEU A 34 2.40 -9.79 -1.64
CA LEU A 34 2.28 -9.90 -3.09
C LEU A 34 1.62 -11.22 -3.49
N GLN A 35 2.05 -12.34 -2.86
CA GLN A 35 1.47 -13.66 -3.13
C GLN A 35 -0.03 -13.67 -2.81
N SER A 36 -0.48 -13.04 -1.72
CA SER A 36 -1.90 -12.99 -1.38
C SER A 36 -2.77 -12.28 -2.44
N TRP A 37 -2.22 -11.31 -3.15
CA TRP A 37 -2.87 -10.68 -4.31
C TRP A 37 -2.84 -11.59 -5.55
N ALA A 38 -1.70 -12.25 -5.80
CA ALA A 38 -1.56 -13.21 -6.89
C ALA A 38 -2.46 -14.44 -6.73
N ASP A 39 -2.76 -14.83 -5.48
CA ASP A 39 -3.66 -15.95 -5.19
C ASP A 39 -5.09 -15.68 -5.68
N VAL A 40 -5.52 -14.44 -5.73
CA VAL A 40 -6.93 -14.10 -6.07
C VAL A 40 -7.07 -13.46 -7.46
N ALA A 41 -6.02 -12.91 -8.03
CA ALA A 41 -6.05 -12.22 -9.32
C ALA A 41 -5.04 -12.81 -10.30
N ASN A 42 -5.31 -12.71 -11.60
CA ASN A 42 -4.43 -13.20 -12.67
C ASN A 42 -3.20 -12.29 -12.85
N ILE A 43 -2.37 -12.24 -11.81
CA ILE A 43 -1.15 -11.45 -11.72
C ILE A 43 0.01 -12.37 -11.34
N THR A 44 1.16 -12.18 -11.98
CA THR A 44 2.41 -12.87 -11.62
C THR A 44 3.46 -11.84 -11.24
N PHE A 45 4.12 -12.04 -10.11
CA PHE A 45 5.21 -11.20 -9.65
C PHE A 45 6.56 -11.88 -9.89
N LYS A 46 7.51 -11.10 -10.39
CA LYS A 46 8.90 -11.51 -10.52
C LYS A 46 9.77 -10.56 -9.72
N GLU A 47 10.48 -11.08 -8.73
CA GLU A 47 11.46 -10.28 -8.00
C GLU A 47 12.69 -10.05 -8.87
N VAL A 48 13.18 -8.82 -8.88
CA VAL A 48 14.39 -8.42 -9.57
C VAL A 48 15.34 -7.77 -8.58
N ASP A 49 16.62 -8.07 -8.70
CA ASP A 49 17.64 -7.43 -7.86
C ASP A 49 17.91 -6.01 -8.39
N ALA A 50 17.73 -5.02 -7.52
CA ALA A 50 18.04 -3.62 -7.81
C ALA A 50 19.55 -3.32 -7.86
N GLY A 51 20.41 -4.34 -7.83
CA GLY A 51 21.87 -4.23 -7.87
C GLY A 51 22.41 -3.86 -9.24
N ARG A 52 22.89 -2.62 -9.40
CA ARG A 52 23.77 -2.15 -10.48
C ARG A 52 23.21 -2.28 -11.90
N GLY A 53 22.32 -1.41 -12.27
CA GLY A 53 21.83 -1.23 -13.63
C GLY A 53 20.49 -0.53 -13.64
N GLU A 54 20.08 -0.02 -14.77
CA GLU A 54 18.75 0.52 -14.99
C GLU A 54 17.75 -0.64 -14.99
N ILE A 55 17.25 -0.99 -13.80
CA ILE A 55 16.18 -1.98 -13.68
C ILE A 55 14.86 -1.20 -13.65
N TYR A 56 14.11 -1.33 -14.72
CA TYR A 56 12.73 -0.87 -14.75
C TYR A 56 11.89 -1.85 -13.94
N THR A 57 11.39 -1.40 -12.79
CA THR A 57 10.50 -2.18 -11.92
C THR A 57 9.13 -1.51 -11.87
N ASN A 58 8.07 -2.34 -11.90
CA ASN A 58 6.71 -1.83 -11.76
C ASN A 58 6.35 -1.52 -10.31
N ILE A 59 6.94 -2.23 -9.36
CA ILE A 59 6.67 -2.07 -7.92
C ILE A 59 8.00 -1.98 -7.17
N THR A 60 8.12 -1.01 -6.28
CA THR A 60 9.28 -0.85 -5.41
C THR A 60 8.86 -0.61 -3.96
N PHE A 61 9.72 -1.01 -3.03
CA PHE A 61 9.51 -0.92 -1.59
C PHE A 61 10.66 -0.16 -0.93
N GLY A 62 10.34 0.72 -0.01
CA GLY A 62 11.35 1.43 0.75
C GLY A 62 10.86 1.96 2.08
N TYR A 63 11.82 2.27 2.96
CA TYR A 63 11.54 2.95 4.22
C TYR A 63 11.83 4.44 4.13
N ILE A 64 11.01 5.19 4.84
CA ILE A 64 11.22 6.62 5.12
C ILE A 64 11.30 6.82 6.63
N ASN A 65 12.14 7.77 7.05
CA ASN A 65 12.15 8.25 8.41
C ASN A 65 11.22 9.48 8.50
N ASP A 66 9.91 9.23 8.63
CA ASP A 66 8.89 10.27 8.73
C ASP A 66 7.87 9.89 9.83
N LYS A 67 7.93 10.59 10.95
CA LYS A 67 7.04 10.36 12.11
C LYS A 67 5.58 10.77 11.88
N TYR A 68 5.27 11.46 10.79
CA TYR A 68 3.92 11.92 10.49
C TYR A 68 3.22 11.09 9.41
N THR A 69 3.97 10.23 8.73
CA THR A 69 3.46 9.38 7.66
C THR A 69 3.67 7.93 8.06
N GLN A 70 2.61 7.16 8.13
CA GLN A 70 2.72 5.73 8.41
C GLN A 70 3.21 4.96 7.18
N ALA A 71 2.54 5.11 6.05
CA ALA A 71 2.91 4.57 4.77
C ALA A 71 2.20 5.35 3.66
N TYR A 72 2.64 5.19 2.44
CA TYR A 72 1.93 5.62 1.23
C TYR A 72 2.46 4.88 0.01
N ALA A 73 1.64 4.78 -1.02
CA ALA A 73 2.03 4.26 -2.32
C ALA A 73 1.55 5.16 -3.45
N TRP A 74 2.14 4.97 -4.62
CA TRP A 74 1.73 5.61 -5.84
C TRP A 74 1.03 4.60 -6.74
N LEU A 75 -0.10 5.01 -7.31
CA LEU A 75 -0.82 4.20 -8.30
C LEU A 75 0.04 3.95 -9.53
N PRO A 76 -0.24 2.89 -10.31
CA PRO A 76 0.36 2.72 -11.63
C PRO A 76 0.05 3.92 -12.52
N HIS A 77 1.01 4.31 -13.36
CA HIS A 77 0.83 5.40 -14.34
C HIS A 77 0.36 6.73 -13.72
N THR A 78 0.87 7.06 -12.53
CA THR A 78 0.54 8.31 -11.85
C THR A 78 0.99 9.51 -12.69
N LYS A 79 0.02 10.40 -12.98
CA LYS A 79 0.23 11.64 -13.73
C LYS A 79 -0.15 12.85 -12.89
N ASP A 80 0.46 13.98 -13.19
CA ASP A 80 0.07 15.27 -12.60
C ASP A 80 -1.13 15.89 -13.34
N TYR A 81 -1.54 17.08 -12.91
CA TYR A 81 -2.67 17.81 -13.52
C TYR A 81 -2.44 18.21 -14.98
N SER A 82 -1.20 18.24 -15.46
CA SER A 82 -0.84 18.52 -16.85
C SER A 82 -0.85 17.26 -17.72
N GLY A 83 -1.00 16.08 -17.11
CA GLY A 83 -0.92 14.78 -17.76
C GLY A 83 0.50 14.24 -17.90
N ASP A 84 1.48 14.91 -17.27
CA ASP A 84 2.87 14.46 -17.26
C ASP A 84 3.11 13.40 -16.18
N VAL A 85 4.07 12.51 -16.41
CA VAL A 85 4.49 11.51 -15.42
C VAL A 85 5.04 12.19 -14.17
N VAL A 86 4.52 11.82 -13.00
CA VAL A 86 5.03 12.34 -11.73
C VAL A 86 6.39 11.72 -11.45
N THR A 87 7.39 12.55 -11.21
CA THR A 87 8.75 12.10 -10.90
C THR A 87 9.19 12.55 -9.51
N ASP A 88 10.11 11.80 -8.93
CA ASP A 88 10.79 12.19 -7.69
C ASP A 88 11.80 13.34 -7.95
N SER A 89 12.51 13.79 -6.91
CA SER A 89 13.48 14.89 -7.02
C SER A 89 14.71 14.55 -7.89
N ARG A 90 14.87 13.31 -8.32
CA ARG A 90 15.94 12.80 -9.19
C ARG A 90 15.46 12.59 -10.62
N GLY A 91 14.17 12.81 -10.90
CA GLY A 91 13.56 12.60 -12.21
C GLY A 91 13.06 11.19 -12.47
N PHE A 92 13.03 10.30 -11.47
CA PHE A 92 12.48 8.95 -11.64
C PHE A 92 10.97 8.93 -11.46
N ASP A 93 10.28 8.17 -12.31
CA ASP A 93 8.85 7.90 -12.20
C ASP A 93 8.53 7.32 -10.82
N VAL A 94 7.51 7.86 -10.16
CA VAL A 94 7.06 7.42 -8.84
C VAL A 94 6.01 6.31 -8.89
N SER A 95 5.46 6.03 -10.07
CA SER A 95 4.42 5.01 -10.26
C SER A 95 4.84 3.67 -9.66
N GLY A 96 3.95 3.05 -8.88
CA GLY A 96 4.20 1.77 -8.23
C GLY A 96 5.22 1.78 -7.09
N GLN A 97 5.70 2.95 -6.64
CA GLN A 97 6.54 3.04 -5.45
C GLN A 97 5.68 2.97 -4.18
N SER A 98 6.12 2.18 -3.19
CA SER A 98 5.53 2.15 -1.85
C SER A 98 6.56 2.45 -0.77
N TRP A 99 6.17 3.27 0.20
CA TRP A 99 7.04 3.80 1.23
C TRP A 99 6.42 3.61 2.61
N TYR A 100 7.22 3.16 3.56
CA TYR A 100 6.77 2.77 4.90
C TYR A 100 7.58 3.52 5.97
N SER A 101 6.93 3.95 7.04
CA SER A 101 7.65 4.58 8.16
C SER A 101 8.57 3.58 8.86
N SER A 102 9.79 4.01 9.11
CA SER A 102 10.78 3.30 9.91
C SER A 102 10.96 3.90 11.31
N GLU A 103 10.06 4.76 11.74
CA GLU A 103 10.11 5.37 13.06
C GLU A 103 10.07 4.31 14.18
N PRO A 104 10.74 4.54 15.30
CA PRO A 104 10.69 3.62 16.44
C PRO A 104 9.25 3.35 16.88
N GLY A 105 8.88 2.08 16.99
CA GLY A 105 7.54 1.63 17.35
C GLY A 105 6.55 1.54 16.16
N ALA A 106 6.93 1.93 14.94
CA ALA A 106 6.11 1.69 13.77
C ALA A 106 6.00 0.18 13.49
N LEU A 107 4.76 -0.33 13.41
CA LEU A 107 4.50 -1.76 13.16
C LEU A 107 4.99 -2.23 11.79
N ASN A 108 5.21 -1.30 10.85
CA ASN A 108 5.81 -1.58 9.54
C ASN A 108 7.25 -2.13 9.63
N VAL A 109 7.96 -1.87 10.71
CA VAL A 109 9.33 -2.37 10.94
C VAL A 109 9.33 -3.87 11.26
N THR A 110 8.26 -4.34 11.90
CA THR A 110 8.06 -5.75 12.28
C THR A 110 6.68 -6.25 11.81
N PRO A 111 6.41 -6.26 10.49
CA PRO A 111 5.14 -6.74 9.97
C PRO A 111 5.04 -8.26 10.20
N VAL A 112 3.99 -8.69 10.89
CA VAL A 112 3.67 -10.12 11.10
C VAL A 112 2.20 -10.38 10.78
N THR A 113 1.86 -11.59 10.40
CA THR A 113 0.47 -11.99 10.16
C THR A 113 -0.43 -11.57 11.32
N GLY A 114 -1.50 -10.89 11.01
CA GLY A 114 -2.49 -10.41 11.98
C GLY A 114 -2.16 -9.06 12.62
N ASN A 115 -0.99 -8.46 12.39
CA ASN A 115 -0.71 -7.12 12.90
C ASN A 115 -0.99 -6.01 11.87
N TYR A 116 -1.06 -4.77 12.34
CA TYR A 116 -1.34 -3.61 11.50
C TYR A 116 -0.24 -3.35 10.45
N GLY A 117 1.02 -3.67 10.74
CA GLY A 117 2.11 -3.52 9.79
C GLY A 117 1.97 -4.44 8.58
N ARG A 118 1.47 -5.68 8.79
CA ARG A 118 1.19 -6.61 7.69
C ARG A 118 -0.04 -6.18 6.88
N LEU A 119 -1.10 -5.68 7.54
CA LEU A 119 -2.21 -5.04 6.84
C LEU A 119 -1.70 -3.90 5.95
N THR A 120 -0.84 -3.02 6.50
CA THR A 120 -0.27 -1.88 5.76
C THR A 120 0.49 -2.34 4.51
N PHE A 121 1.29 -3.40 4.58
CA PHE A 121 1.96 -3.95 3.39
C PHE A 121 0.97 -4.37 2.32
N THR A 122 -0.07 -5.10 2.70
CA THR A 122 -1.12 -5.56 1.78
C THR A 122 -1.90 -4.38 1.19
N HIS A 123 -2.21 -3.36 1.99
CA HIS A 123 -2.88 -2.12 1.60
C HIS A 123 -2.07 -1.33 0.55
N GLU A 124 -0.81 -1.01 0.86
CA GLU A 124 0.03 -0.22 -0.04
C GLU A 124 0.32 -0.97 -1.36
N ILE A 125 0.45 -2.30 -1.31
CA ILE A 125 0.54 -3.11 -2.53
C ILE A 125 -0.75 -2.99 -3.34
N GLY A 126 -1.93 -2.99 -2.72
CA GLY A 126 -3.19 -2.74 -3.40
C GLY A 126 -3.17 -1.45 -4.21
N HIS A 127 -2.63 -0.36 -3.64
CA HIS A 127 -2.44 0.90 -4.38
C HIS A 127 -1.48 0.74 -5.57
N THR A 128 -0.34 0.07 -5.38
CA THR A 128 0.61 -0.17 -6.50
C THR A 128 0.02 -1.03 -7.62
N LEU A 129 -1.05 -1.76 -7.34
CA LEU A 129 -1.81 -2.55 -8.31
C LEU A 129 -3.00 -1.78 -8.93
N GLY A 130 -3.25 -0.55 -8.51
CA GLY A 130 -4.28 0.32 -9.09
C GLY A 130 -5.55 0.46 -8.26
N LEU A 131 -5.61 -0.08 -7.05
CA LEU A 131 -6.77 0.11 -6.17
C LEU A 131 -6.70 1.46 -5.44
N ASN A 132 -7.80 2.18 -5.42
CA ASN A 132 -8.01 3.32 -4.54
C ASN A 132 -8.61 2.88 -3.20
N HIS A 133 -8.75 3.81 -2.25
CA HIS A 133 -9.65 3.58 -1.11
C HIS A 133 -11.07 3.39 -1.60
N PRO A 134 -11.92 2.64 -0.87
CA PRO A 134 -13.32 2.42 -1.28
C PRO A 134 -14.15 3.69 -1.39
N GLY A 135 -13.82 4.73 -0.62
CA GLY A 135 -14.45 6.04 -0.68
C GLY A 135 -13.47 7.16 -1.05
N ASN A 136 -13.97 8.35 -1.27
CA ASN A 136 -13.17 9.53 -1.63
C ASN A 136 -12.51 10.17 -0.39
N TYR A 137 -11.55 9.49 0.20
CA TYR A 137 -10.79 9.96 1.35
C TYR A 137 -9.32 9.57 1.26
N ASN A 138 -8.43 10.46 1.73
CA ASN A 138 -6.98 10.23 1.82
C ASN A 138 -6.42 10.83 3.11
N ALA A 139 -5.43 10.17 3.69
CA ALA A 139 -4.70 10.73 4.82
C ALA A 139 -3.94 11.99 4.39
N GLY A 140 -4.12 13.08 5.15
CA GLY A 140 -3.52 14.37 4.84
C GLY A 140 -4.37 15.30 3.97
N GLU A 141 -5.52 14.84 3.51
CA GLU A 141 -6.54 15.63 2.81
C GLU A 141 -7.72 15.89 3.75
N GLY A 142 -7.54 16.75 4.74
CA GLY A 142 -8.54 17.04 5.76
C GLY A 142 -8.48 16.08 6.97
N ARG A 143 -9.65 15.76 7.51
CA ARG A 143 -9.84 14.80 8.60
C ARG A 143 -10.93 13.80 8.20
N PRO A 144 -10.59 12.77 7.43
CA PRO A 144 -11.57 11.80 6.96
C PRO A 144 -12.26 11.11 8.15
N SER A 145 -13.52 10.79 7.97
CA SER A 145 -14.40 10.10 8.91
C SER A 145 -15.23 9.08 8.16
N TYR A 146 -15.90 8.16 8.86
CA TYR A 146 -16.75 7.16 8.20
C TYR A 146 -17.92 7.79 7.39
N LYS A 147 -18.22 9.07 7.59
CA LYS A 147 -19.20 9.79 6.77
C LYS A 147 -18.73 10.01 5.32
N ASP A 148 -17.45 9.85 5.08
CA ASP A 148 -16.83 9.95 3.74
C ASP A 148 -16.78 8.59 3.03
N ALA A 149 -17.37 7.53 3.63
CA ALA A 149 -17.55 6.24 2.99
C ALA A 149 -18.67 6.33 1.93
N ASP A 150 -18.42 5.76 0.76
CA ASP A 150 -19.39 5.76 -0.34
C ASP A 150 -20.48 4.69 -0.17
N TYR A 151 -20.24 3.66 0.65
CA TYR A 151 -21.17 2.57 0.95
C TYR A 151 -20.97 2.03 2.36
N ALA A 152 -21.99 1.35 2.90
CA ALA A 152 -22.02 0.95 4.31
C ALA A 152 -20.98 -0.11 4.70
N GLU A 153 -20.56 -0.96 3.78
CA GLU A 153 -19.58 -2.02 3.99
C GLU A 153 -18.12 -1.52 3.88
N ASP A 154 -17.88 -0.22 3.59
CA ASP A 154 -16.53 0.34 3.56
C ASP A 154 -15.91 0.29 4.96
N THR A 155 -15.44 -0.90 5.34
CA THR A 155 -14.73 -1.16 6.60
C THR A 155 -13.69 -2.27 6.42
N ARG A 156 -12.78 -2.39 7.37
CA ARG A 156 -11.79 -3.47 7.40
C ARG A 156 -12.36 -4.87 7.62
N GLN A 157 -13.68 -5.00 7.73
CA GLN A 157 -14.36 -6.28 7.62
C GLN A 157 -14.37 -6.79 6.17
N TYR A 158 -14.43 -5.89 5.19
CA TYR A 158 -14.66 -6.21 3.78
C TYR A 158 -13.50 -5.80 2.85
N SER A 159 -12.68 -4.83 3.27
CA SER A 159 -11.58 -4.32 2.45
C SER A 159 -10.35 -3.97 3.28
N VAL A 160 -9.17 -4.43 2.86
CA VAL A 160 -7.88 -3.97 3.40
C VAL A 160 -7.57 -2.54 2.99
N MET A 161 -8.25 -2.03 1.94
CA MET A 161 -8.10 -0.65 1.48
C MET A 161 -8.90 0.35 2.31
N SER A 162 -9.78 -0.10 3.20
CA SER A 162 -10.58 0.77 4.05
C SER A 162 -9.80 1.33 5.26
N TYR A 163 -10.08 2.59 5.60
CA TYR A 163 -9.58 3.22 6.82
C TYR A 163 -10.40 2.87 8.07
N TRP A 164 -11.62 2.38 7.89
CA TRP A 164 -12.61 2.28 8.96
C TRP A 164 -12.55 0.93 9.65
N SER A 165 -12.83 0.95 10.97
CA SER A 165 -12.81 -0.28 11.76
C SER A 165 -13.94 -1.22 11.36
N GLU A 166 -13.66 -2.51 11.37
CA GLU A 166 -14.61 -3.61 11.20
C GLU A 166 -15.78 -3.56 12.18
N LYS A 167 -15.60 -2.92 13.33
CA LYS A 167 -16.62 -2.79 14.37
C LYS A 167 -17.81 -1.95 13.92
N ILE A 168 -17.61 -1.05 12.96
CA ILE A 168 -18.68 -0.21 12.41
C ILE A 168 -19.75 -1.07 11.72
N THR A 169 -19.31 -2.15 11.06
CA THR A 169 -20.20 -3.13 10.39
C THR A 169 -20.51 -4.36 11.25
N GLY A 170 -20.17 -4.32 12.54
CA GLY A 170 -20.56 -5.33 13.52
C GLY A 170 -19.57 -6.48 13.71
N ALA A 171 -18.43 -6.49 13.02
CA ALA A 171 -17.40 -7.50 13.24
C ALA A 171 -16.50 -7.14 14.43
N ASP A 172 -15.84 -8.15 14.99
CA ASP A 172 -14.82 -7.97 16.02
C ASP A 172 -13.65 -8.91 15.72
N HIS A 173 -12.60 -8.34 15.15
CA HIS A 173 -11.37 -9.06 14.82
C HIS A 173 -10.46 -9.30 16.01
N LYS A 174 -10.91 -8.99 17.25
CA LYS A 174 -10.15 -9.20 18.50
C LYS A 174 -8.77 -8.54 18.52
N GLY A 175 -8.63 -7.41 17.83
CA GLY A 175 -7.36 -6.67 17.71
C GLY A 175 -6.43 -7.20 16.61
N TYR A 176 -6.84 -8.19 15.86
CA TYR A 176 -6.10 -8.64 14.68
C TYR A 176 -6.51 -7.87 13.43
N TYR A 177 -5.65 -7.93 12.42
CA TYR A 177 -5.83 -7.28 11.13
C TYR A 177 -5.68 -8.31 10.00
N ALA A 178 -6.44 -8.11 8.93
CA ALA A 178 -6.31 -8.94 7.73
C ALA A 178 -4.90 -8.84 7.14
N SER A 179 -4.36 -9.98 6.72
CA SER A 179 -3.02 -10.07 6.11
C SER A 179 -3.07 -10.40 4.62
N ALA A 180 -4.28 -10.48 4.06
CA ALA A 180 -4.56 -10.77 2.66
C ALA A 180 -5.79 -9.95 2.21
N PRO A 181 -6.02 -9.79 0.89
CA PRO A 181 -7.20 -9.16 0.33
C PRO A 181 -8.50 -9.74 0.88
N LEU A 182 -9.48 -8.89 1.11
CA LEU A 182 -10.82 -9.25 1.55
C LEU A 182 -11.82 -9.20 0.38
N LEU A 183 -13.10 -9.39 0.65
CA LEU A 183 -14.14 -9.58 -0.36
C LEU A 183 -14.19 -8.48 -1.42
N ASP A 184 -14.21 -7.23 -0.98
CA ASP A 184 -14.31 -6.08 -1.89
C ASP A 184 -13.00 -5.87 -2.67
N ASP A 185 -11.86 -6.10 -2.02
CA ASP A 185 -10.55 -6.04 -2.66
C ASP A 185 -10.44 -7.09 -3.76
N ILE A 186 -10.88 -8.33 -3.48
CA ILE A 186 -10.90 -9.43 -4.46
C ILE A 186 -11.77 -9.07 -5.65
N THR A 187 -12.96 -8.54 -5.40
CA THR A 187 -13.90 -8.11 -6.45
C THR A 187 -13.26 -7.02 -7.32
N ALA A 188 -12.64 -6.03 -6.70
CA ALA A 188 -12.02 -4.90 -7.41
C ALA A 188 -10.79 -5.33 -8.21
N ILE A 189 -9.88 -6.13 -7.62
CA ILE A 189 -8.66 -6.55 -8.29
C ILE A 189 -8.95 -7.53 -9.43
N GLN A 190 -9.94 -8.41 -9.28
CA GLN A 190 -10.37 -9.31 -10.36
C GLN A 190 -11.01 -8.55 -11.52
N LYS A 191 -11.65 -7.42 -11.26
CA LYS A 191 -12.17 -6.55 -12.33
C LYS A 191 -11.05 -5.93 -13.15
N LEU A 192 -9.89 -5.66 -12.55
CA LEU A 192 -8.72 -5.08 -13.23
C LEU A 192 -7.91 -6.14 -14.00
N TYR A 193 -7.70 -7.31 -13.42
CA TYR A 193 -6.72 -8.30 -13.90
C TYR A 193 -7.32 -9.66 -14.24
N GLY A 194 -8.60 -9.90 -13.94
CA GLY A 194 -9.23 -11.22 -14.01
C GLY A 194 -8.95 -12.07 -12.78
N ALA A 195 -9.74 -13.12 -12.60
CA ALA A 195 -9.57 -14.06 -11.50
C ALA A 195 -8.42 -15.05 -11.77
N ASN A 196 -7.73 -15.48 -10.73
CA ASN A 196 -6.75 -16.56 -10.82
C ASN A 196 -7.46 -17.91 -10.59
N TYR A 197 -7.55 -18.72 -11.64
CA TYR A 197 -8.12 -20.08 -11.58
C TYR A 197 -7.05 -21.19 -11.52
N ASN A 198 -5.77 -20.84 -11.55
CA ASN A 198 -4.66 -21.78 -11.68
C ASN A 198 -3.89 -21.99 -10.37
N ILE A 199 -4.42 -21.49 -9.24
CA ILE A 199 -3.75 -21.62 -7.96
C ILE A 199 -4.32 -22.79 -7.16
N ARG A 200 -3.41 -23.51 -6.47
CA ARG A 200 -3.77 -24.57 -5.52
C ARG A 200 -4.76 -25.59 -6.12
N THR A 201 -4.45 -26.04 -7.35
CA THR A 201 -5.29 -26.99 -8.10
C THR A 201 -5.11 -28.45 -7.68
N ASP A 202 -4.17 -28.75 -6.81
CA ASP A 202 -3.87 -30.03 -6.21
C ASP A 202 -4.38 -30.11 -4.77
N ASP A 203 -4.22 -31.26 -4.13
CA ASP A 203 -4.73 -31.60 -2.79
C ASP A 203 -4.12 -30.69 -1.71
N THR A 204 -4.65 -29.48 -1.58
CA THR A 204 -4.15 -28.47 -0.65
C THR A 204 -4.84 -28.62 0.71
N VAL A 205 -4.06 -28.79 1.78
CA VAL A 205 -4.52 -28.75 3.17
C VAL A 205 -4.41 -27.32 3.70
N TYR A 206 -5.49 -26.79 4.28
CA TYR A 206 -5.58 -25.44 4.87
C TYR A 206 -5.46 -25.48 6.40
#